data_cddf59fff4e7d6a0e7564316769602c8
#
_entry.id   cddf59fff4e7d6a0e7564316769602c8
#
_cell.length_a   1.000
_cell.length_b   1.000
_cell.length_c   1.000
_cell.angle_alpha   90.00
_cell.angle_beta   90.00
_cell.angle_gamma   90.00
#
_symmetry.space_group_name_H-M   'P 1'
#
loop_
_entity.id
_entity.type
_entity.pdbx_description
1 polymer ?
#
loop_
_entity_poly.entity_id
_entity_poly.type
_entity_poly.pdbx_seq_one_letter_code
_entity_poly.pdbx_strand_id
1 'polypeptide(L)'
;MDINIKEIMEKEPLYSGKAKSIYKIDDEKVLIDFRDDITAGNGEMHDVKSGKGYLNALISSKLFEVLEEGGAPTHFIEYIEPNQMIAKNVEIIPIEVIVRNIATGSLCRRFPFEDGTILENP
;
A
#
# COMPACT_ATOMS: atom_id res chain seq x y z
N MET A 1 -2.93 -7.12 -24.25
CA MET A 1 -1.50 -7.52 -24.19
C MET A 1 -1.31 -8.42 -22.99
N ASP A 2 -0.86 -9.64 -23.26
CA ASP A 2 -0.64 -10.60 -22.18
C ASP A 2 0.61 -10.23 -21.38
N ILE A 3 0.44 -9.92 -20.10
CA ILE A 3 1.53 -9.60 -19.20
C ILE A 3 2.02 -10.90 -18.57
N ASN A 4 3.29 -11.22 -18.79
CA ASN A 4 3.94 -12.37 -18.17
C ASN A 4 4.47 -11.98 -16.78
N ILE A 5 3.64 -12.20 -15.76
CA ILE A 5 3.95 -11.87 -14.36
C ILE A 5 5.25 -12.53 -13.89
N LYS A 6 5.45 -13.80 -14.24
CA LYS A 6 6.63 -14.55 -13.84
C LYS A 6 7.92 -13.93 -14.37
N GLU A 7 7.91 -13.53 -15.65
CA GLU A 7 9.05 -12.88 -16.28
C GLU A 7 9.35 -11.49 -15.65
N ILE A 8 8.30 -10.75 -15.32
CA ILE A 8 8.44 -9.45 -14.64
C ILE A 8 9.09 -9.61 -13.27
N MET A 9 8.69 -10.61 -12.50
CA MET A 9 9.22 -10.88 -11.17
C MET A 9 10.64 -11.47 -11.15
N GLU A 10 11.15 -11.93 -12.28
CA GLU A 10 12.56 -12.32 -12.42
C GLU A 10 13.51 -11.12 -12.47
N LYS A 11 12.98 -9.93 -12.75
CA LYS A 11 13.76 -8.68 -12.78
C LYS A 11 13.93 -8.12 -11.37
N GLU A 12 14.94 -7.26 -11.22
CA GLU A 12 15.12 -6.54 -9.98
C GLU A 12 13.95 -5.57 -9.74
N PRO A 13 13.35 -5.53 -8.54
CA PRO A 13 12.25 -4.62 -8.25
C PRO A 13 12.72 -3.16 -8.23
N LEU A 14 11.85 -2.24 -8.67
CA LEU A 14 12.08 -0.80 -8.54
C LEU A 14 12.13 -0.38 -7.07
N TYR A 15 11.37 -1.05 -6.23
CA TYR A 15 11.25 -0.77 -4.81
C TYR A 15 10.87 -2.05 -4.07
N SER A 16 11.46 -2.24 -2.91
CA SER A 16 11.08 -3.32 -2.00
C SER A 16 10.94 -2.76 -0.58
N GLY A 17 9.71 -2.73 -0.09
CA GLY A 17 9.38 -2.23 1.24
C GLY A 17 9.11 -3.36 2.23
N LYS A 18 8.50 -3.00 3.37
CA LYS A 18 8.21 -3.93 4.48
C LYS A 18 7.20 -5.02 4.11
N ALA A 19 6.24 -4.71 3.26
CA ALA A 19 5.11 -5.59 2.96
C ALA A 19 4.91 -5.85 1.47
N LYS A 20 5.58 -5.13 0.59
CA LYS A 20 5.39 -5.23 -0.85
C LYS A 20 6.65 -4.92 -1.64
N SER A 21 6.72 -5.46 -2.84
CA SER A 21 7.73 -5.15 -3.85
C SER A 21 7.04 -4.61 -5.11
N ILE A 22 7.69 -3.67 -5.78
CA ILE A 22 7.16 -3.03 -6.99
C ILE A 22 8.10 -3.33 -8.15
N TYR A 23 7.55 -3.88 -9.21
CA TYR A 23 8.30 -4.26 -10.43
C TYR A 23 7.83 -3.42 -11.61
N LYS A 24 8.75 -3.04 -12.48
CA LYS A 24 8.41 -2.32 -13.70
C LYS A 24 7.81 -3.28 -14.72
N ILE A 25 6.63 -2.95 -15.24
CA ILE A 25 6.05 -3.59 -16.42
C ILE A 25 6.49 -2.85 -17.68
N ASP A 26 6.21 -1.56 -17.73
CA ASP A 26 6.63 -0.63 -18.79
C ASP A 26 6.73 0.79 -18.20
N ASP A 27 6.82 1.81 -19.03
CA ASP A 27 6.95 3.19 -18.56
C ASP A 27 5.67 3.73 -17.91
N GLU A 28 4.52 3.13 -18.19
CA GLU A 28 3.21 3.56 -17.69
C GLU A 28 2.67 2.69 -16.55
N LYS A 29 3.17 1.46 -16.40
CA LYS A 29 2.61 0.46 -15.49
C LYS A 29 3.65 -0.22 -14.62
N VAL A 30 3.24 -0.55 -13.41
CA VAL A 30 4.00 -1.35 -12.45
C VAL A 30 3.17 -2.52 -11.94
N LEU A 31 3.86 -3.58 -11.54
CA LEU A 31 3.30 -4.70 -10.80
C LEU A 31 3.62 -4.51 -9.32
N ILE A 32 2.61 -4.57 -8.47
CA ILE A 32 2.77 -4.56 -7.01
C ILE A 32 2.55 -5.97 -6.51
N ASP A 33 3.56 -6.53 -5.88
CA ASP A 33 3.53 -7.85 -5.25
C ASP A 33 3.44 -7.69 -3.74
N PHE A 34 2.32 -8.08 -3.14
CA PHE A 34 2.10 -8.01 -1.70
C PHE A 34 2.62 -9.28 -1.04
N ARG A 35 3.58 -9.13 -0.15
CA ARG A 35 4.20 -10.25 0.55
C ARG A 35 3.53 -10.51 1.89
N ASP A 36 3.83 -11.68 2.44
CA ASP A 36 3.31 -12.12 3.74
C ASP A 36 4.12 -11.60 4.94
N ASP A 37 5.11 -10.76 4.69
CA ASP A 37 5.95 -10.15 5.72
C ASP A 37 5.17 -9.27 6.68
N ILE A 38 5.44 -9.40 7.97
CA ILE A 38 4.92 -8.54 9.04
C ILE A 38 6.09 -7.91 9.78
N THR A 39 6.03 -6.60 10.01
CA THR A 39 6.98 -5.88 10.85
C THR A 39 6.25 -5.10 11.93
N ALA A 40 6.85 -5.01 13.12
CA ALA A 40 6.38 -4.23 14.24
C ALA A 40 7.56 -3.50 14.90
N GLY A 41 7.28 -2.47 15.67
CA GLY A 41 8.32 -1.71 16.37
C GLY A 41 9.34 -1.06 15.43
N ASN A 42 8.90 -0.43 14.34
CA ASN A 42 9.77 0.19 13.31
C ASN A 42 10.77 -0.79 12.69
N GLY A 43 10.36 -2.05 12.49
CA GLY A 43 11.20 -3.09 11.90
C GLY A 43 12.02 -3.91 12.90
N GLU A 44 11.89 -3.65 14.20
CA GLU A 44 12.55 -4.44 15.24
C GLU A 44 12.04 -5.88 15.31
N MET A 45 10.78 -6.09 14.98
CA MET A 45 10.17 -7.40 14.88
C MET A 45 9.75 -7.69 13.45
N HIS A 46 10.19 -8.81 12.92
CA HIS A 46 9.85 -9.31 11.59
C HIS A 46 9.35 -10.75 11.67
N ASP A 47 8.24 -11.02 11.00
CA ASP A 47 7.67 -12.36 10.89
C ASP A 47 7.02 -12.51 9.50
N VAL A 48 6.57 -13.72 9.19
CA VAL A 48 5.84 -14.04 7.97
C VAL A 48 4.49 -14.66 8.35
N LYS A 49 3.41 -14.04 7.90
CA LYS A 49 2.05 -14.50 8.15
C LYS A 49 1.40 -14.93 6.84
N SER A 50 1.18 -16.21 6.67
CA SER A 50 0.53 -16.76 5.47
C SER A 50 -0.83 -16.12 5.23
N GLY A 51 -1.08 -15.68 4.00
CA GLY A 51 -2.32 -15.04 3.57
C GLY A 51 -2.39 -13.53 3.80
N LYS A 52 -1.41 -12.92 4.48
CA LYS A 52 -1.39 -11.46 4.68
C LYS A 52 -1.31 -10.71 3.34
N GLY A 53 -0.43 -11.14 2.45
CA GLY A 53 -0.28 -10.54 1.12
C GLY A 53 -1.55 -10.63 0.29
N TYR A 54 -2.21 -11.78 0.30
CA TYR A 54 -3.51 -11.99 -0.34
C TYR A 54 -4.57 -11.00 0.17
N LEU A 55 -4.72 -10.91 1.49
CA LEU A 55 -5.70 -10.00 2.10
C LEU A 55 -5.39 -8.54 1.80
N ASN A 56 -4.13 -8.14 1.89
CA ASN A 56 -3.73 -6.77 1.57
C ASN A 56 -4.03 -6.40 0.11
N ALA A 57 -3.71 -7.27 -0.82
CA ALA A 57 -4.00 -7.04 -2.24
C ALA A 57 -5.50 -6.95 -2.51
N LEU A 58 -6.28 -7.87 -1.97
CA LEU A 58 -7.72 -7.92 -2.16
C LEU A 58 -8.43 -6.71 -1.54
N ILE A 59 -8.12 -6.38 -0.29
CA ILE A 59 -8.72 -5.24 0.42
C ILE A 59 -8.34 -3.93 -0.28
N SER A 60 -7.07 -3.74 -0.60
CA SER A 60 -6.61 -2.53 -1.31
C SER A 60 -7.32 -2.35 -2.64
N SER A 61 -7.45 -3.44 -3.41
CA SER A 61 -8.14 -3.40 -4.71
C SER A 61 -9.60 -3.00 -4.56
N LYS A 62 -10.29 -3.56 -3.58
CA LYS A 62 -11.69 -3.22 -3.31
C LYS A 62 -11.87 -1.76 -2.86
N LEU A 63 -10.96 -1.25 -2.03
CA LEU A 63 -11.00 0.14 -1.61
C LEU A 63 -10.73 1.12 -2.77
N PHE A 64 -9.80 0.78 -3.68
CA PHE A 64 -9.58 1.58 -4.89
C PHE A 64 -10.81 1.61 -5.79
N GLU A 65 -11.49 0.46 -5.99
CA GLU A 65 -12.74 0.39 -6.75
C GLU A 65 -13.80 1.31 -6.14
N VAL A 66 -13.98 1.29 -4.82
CA VAL A 66 -14.93 2.16 -4.11
C VAL A 66 -14.60 3.63 -4.31
N LEU A 67 -13.32 4.01 -4.22
CA LEU A 67 -12.88 5.38 -4.46
C LEU A 67 -13.19 5.82 -5.89
N GLU A 68 -12.91 5.00 -6.87
CA GLU A 68 -13.15 5.32 -8.28
C GLU A 68 -14.64 5.40 -8.61
N GLU A 69 -15.47 4.54 -8.04
CA GLU A 69 -16.93 4.64 -8.13
C GLU A 69 -17.46 5.95 -7.54
N GLY A 70 -16.82 6.45 -6.49
CA GLY A 70 -17.12 7.75 -5.88
C GLY A 70 -16.54 8.96 -6.62
N GLY A 71 -15.84 8.75 -7.75
CA GLY A 71 -15.27 9.82 -8.57
C GLY A 71 -13.85 10.22 -8.20
N ALA A 72 -13.18 9.54 -7.27
CA ALA A 72 -11.79 9.81 -6.94
C ALA A 72 -10.84 9.02 -7.86
N PRO A 73 -9.97 9.68 -8.64
CA PRO A 73 -9.01 8.97 -9.47
C PRO A 73 -7.96 8.28 -8.59
N THR A 74 -7.56 7.06 -8.98
CA THR A 74 -6.50 6.31 -8.32
C THR A 74 -5.48 5.82 -9.33
N HIS A 75 -4.38 5.23 -8.85
CA HIS A 75 -3.39 4.59 -9.71
C HIS A 75 -3.71 3.11 -9.99
N PHE A 76 -4.74 2.56 -9.37
CA PHE A 76 -5.16 1.17 -9.54
C PHE A 76 -5.62 0.89 -10.97
N ILE A 77 -5.21 -0.26 -11.53
CA ILE A 77 -5.66 -0.74 -12.84
C ILE A 77 -6.39 -2.07 -12.68
N GLU A 78 -5.74 -3.08 -12.10
CA GLU A 78 -6.29 -4.44 -12.05
C GLU A 78 -5.73 -5.23 -10.86
N TYR A 79 -6.60 -5.99 -10.21
CA TYR A 79 -6.21 -6.99 -9.22
C TYR A 79 -5.82 -8.30 -9.92
N ILE A 80 -4.70 -8.87 -9.53
CA ILE A 80 -4.19 -10.15 -10.02
C ILE A 80 -4.12 -11.13 -8.84
N GLU A 81 -4.92 -12.18 -8.90
CA GLU A 81 -4.87 -13.22 -7.86
C GLU A 81 -3.51 -13.93 -7.81
N PRO A 82 -3.03 -14.34 -6.63
CA PRO A 82 -3.68 -14.17 -5.32
C PRO A 82 -3.33 -12.87 -4.61
N ASN A 83 -2.15 -12.27 -4.86
CA ASN A 83 -1.56 -11.23 -4.00
C ASN A 83 -0.91 -10.10 -4.79
N GLN A 84 -1.38 -9.84 -5.99
CA GLN A 84 -0.74 -8.86 -6.87
C GLN A 84 -1.74 -7.85 -7.43
N MET A 85 -1.20 -6.75 -7.92
CA MET A 85 -1.97 -5.66 -8.49
C MET A 85 -1.17 -5.00 -9.60
N ILE A 86 -1.83 -4.65 -10.69
CA ILE A 86 -1.27 -3.74 -11.70
C ILE A 86 -1.73 -2.34 -11.37
N ALA A 87 -0.81 -1.40 -11.37
CA ALA A 87 -1.06 0.01 -11.11
C ALA A 87 -0.32 0.90 -12.12
N LYS A 88 -0.77 2.13 -12.23
CA LYS A 88 -0.06 3.14 -13.02
C LYS A 88 1.29 3.45 -12.38
N ASN A 89 2.30 3.63 -13.21
CA ASN A 89 3.60 4.10 -12.75
C ASN A 89 3.51 5.61 -12.49
N VAL A 90 3.43 5.99 -11.24
CA VAL A 90 3.26 7.38 -10.82
C VAL A 90 4.46 7.86 -10.02
N GLU A 91 4.73 9.15 -10.09
CA GLU A 91 5.70 9.81 -9.22
C GLU A 91 5.01 10.19 -7.91
N ILE A 92 5.57 9.71 -6.80
CA ILE A 92 4.99 9.97 -5.47
C ILE A 92 5.44 11.34 -4.98
N ILE A 93 4.48 12.16 -4.57
CA ILE A 93 4.76 13.37 -3.79
C ILE A 93 5.20 12.89 -2.39
N PRO A 94 6.42 13.23 -1.92
CA PRO A 94 6.98 12.66 -0.69
C PRO A 94 6.36 13.28 0.57
N ILE A 95 5.06 13.23 0.67
CA ILE A 95 4.27 13.72 1.80
C ILE A 95 3.30 12.62 2.23
N GLU A 96 3.31 12.29 3.51
CA GLU A 96 2.33 11.40 4.10
C GLU A 96 1.14 12.23 4.58
N VAL A 97 -0.06 11.93 4.04
CA VAL A 97 -1.31 12.58 4.45
C VAL A 97 -2.04 11.66 5.44
N ILE A 98 -2.23 12.15 6.66
CA ILE A 98 -2.86 11.37 7.73
C ILE A 98 -4.09 12.12 8.21
N VAL A 99 -5.26 11.46 8.14
CA VAL A 99 -6.52 11.94 8.70
C VAL A 99 -6.80 11.18 9.99
N ARG A 100 -7.06 11.90 11.06
CA ARG A 100 -7.33 11.32 12.38
C ARG A 100 -8.63 11.86 12.98
N ASN A 101 -9.44 10.98 13.51
CA ASN A 101 -10.59 11.36 14.32
C ASN A 101 -10.22 11.44 15.81
N ILE A 102 -9.19 10.74 16.23
CA ILE A 102 -8.72 10.66 17.60
C ILE A 102 -7.22 10.95 17.62
N ALA A 103 -6.80 11.82 18.53
CA ALA A 103 -5.38 12.13 18.72
C ALA A 103 -4.69 10.95 19.40
N THR A 104 -3.67 10.39 18.74
CA THR A 104 -2.87 9.29 19.28
C THR A 104 -1.54 9.18 18.53
N GLY A 105 -0.63 8.37 19.03
CA GLY A 105 0.64 8.03 18.37
C GLY A 105 1.52 9.24 18.12
N SER A 106 2.01 9.39 16.89
CA SER A 106 2.95 10.45 16.51
C SER A 106 2.40 11.86 16.67
N LEU A 107 1.09 12.05 16.53
CA LEU A 107 0.46 13.36 16.75
C LEU A 107 0.66 13.83 18.17
N CYS A 108 0.41 12.95 19.16
CA CYS A 108 0.59 13.26 20.58
C CYS A 108 2.06 13.41 20.97
N ARG A 109 2.98 12.80 20.25
CA ARG A 109 4.43 12.99 20.47
C ARG A 109 4.96 14.33 19.93
N ARG A 110 4.33 14.87 18.89
CA ARG A 110 4.78 16.12 18.22
C ARG A 110 4.03 17.35 18.69
N PHE A 111 2.80 17.18 19.15
CA PHE A 111 1.90 18.28 19.50
C PHE A 111 1.29 18.03 20.89
N PRO A 112 0.87 19.11 21.59
CA PRO A 112 0.35 19.01 22.96
C PRO A 112 -1.11 18.51 23.02
N PHE A 113 -1.41 17.41 22.34
CA PHE A 113 -2.67 16.69 22.48
C PHE A 113 -2.54 15.57 23.49
N GLU A 114 -3.52 15.45 24.37
CA GLU A 114 -3.65 14.29 25.23
C GLU A 114 -4.09 13.07 24.43
N ASP A 115 -3.48 11.90 24.67
CA ASP A 115 -3.81 10.68 23.95
C ASP A 115 -5.27 10.31 24.17
N GLY A 116 -6.00 10.01 23.09
CA GLY A 116 -7.42 9.71 23.12
C GLY A 116 -8.34 10.92 22.93
N THR A 117 -7.82 12.13 22.77
CA THR A 117 -8.62 13.32 22.49
C THR A 117 -9.37 13.16 21.17
N ILE A 118 -10.70 13.35 21.21
CA ILE A 118 -11.53 13.35 19.99
C ILE A 118 -11.33 14.68 19.27
N LEU A 119 -10.98 14.62 18.00
CA LEU A 119 -10.79 15.80 17.15
C LEU A 119 -12.14 16.18 16.52
N GLU A 120 -12.52 17.44 16.63
CA GLU A 120 -13.78 17.94 16.05
C GLU A 120 -13.75 17.93 14.53
N ASN A 121 -12.58 18.20 13.95
CA ASN A 121 -12.34 18.17 12.51
C ASN A 121 -11.11 17.31 12.25
N PRO A 122 -11.29 16.15 11.60
CA PRO A 122 -10.18 15.28 11.27
C PRO A 122 -9.23 15.87 10.25
#